data_06917de33e90bc5f424fdf0c99af75d2
#
_entry.id   06917de33e90bc5f424fdf0c99af75d2
#
_cell.length_a   1.000
_cell.length_b   1.000
_cell.length_c   1.000
_cell.angle_alpha   90.00
_cell.angle_beta   90.00
_cell.angle_gamma   90.00
#
_symmetry.space_group_name_H-M   'P 1'
#
loop_
_entity.id
_entity.type
_entity.pdbx_description
1 polymer ?
#
loop_
_entity_poly.entity_id
_entity_poly.type
_entity_poly.pdbx_seq_one_letter_code
_entity_poly.pdbx_strand_id
1 'polypeptide(L)'
;MLITTKTPEYILSELTLSGKNRVHLLLEGEFDLNFWKNKINPDINIIYCGGKETIKKVIHKNTEFKIIAILDQDYCLFKKETARHSNIIYTDYNDLETTLLSLGIIDNLIDSYCNKEKICDNGINCNDIKSILNEAFIMGQLRYIDSMKDLHAPFESKLSIGKYYNNERFEKEKLYQDFCQHTNISREDLEEQITNIPKCNVWLLLQGHDCIKVLNRFIIKYKSTSYPRKFDTADILTPLVGNKYKETTMVHNIQEWGRKNNIIIIRSSNS
;
A
#
# COMPACT_ATOMS: atom_id res chain seq x y z
N MET A 1 -0.28 21.27 -5.78
CA MET A 1 -1.70 21.35 -5.38
C MET A 1 -1.76 21.03 -3.90
N LEU A 2 -2.20 21.93 -3.04
CA LEU A 2 -2.34 21.66 -1.60
C LEU A 2 -3.44 20.59 -1.45
N ILE A 3 -3.07 19.39 -1.04
CA ILE A 3 -4.03 18.33 -0.67
C ILE A 3 -4.69 18.83 0.63
N THR A 4 -5.82 19.52 0.51
CA THR A 4 -6.62 19.87 1.67
C THR A 4 -7.24 18.60 2.21
N THR A 5 -6.82 18.20 3.40
CA THR A 5 -7.40 17.06 4.13
C THR A 5 -8.92 17.31 4.26
N LYS A 6 -9.74 16.49 3.60
CA LYS A 6 -11.20 16.62 3.68
C LYS A 6 -11.65 16.29 5.10
N THR A 7 -12.56 17.08 5.65
CA THR A 7 -13.17 16.78 6.96
C THR A 7 -14.32 15.77 6.82
N PRO A 8 -14.67 15.02 7.88
CA PRO A 8 -15.83 14.12 7.84
C PRO A 8 -17.12 14.85 7.45
N GLU A 9 -17.31 16.09 7.88
CA GLU A 9 -18.49 16.92 7.57
C GLU A 9 -18.53 17.27 6.08
N TYR A 10 -17.38 17.56 5.48
CA TYR A 10 -17.28 17.79 4.04
C TYR A 10 -17.70 16.53 3.25
N ILE A 11 -17.21 15.36 3.64
CA ILE A 11 -17.57 14.09 2.98
C ILE A 11 -19.07 13.80 3.14
N LEU A 12 -19.63 13.98 4.33
CA LEU A 12 -21.08 13.80 4.56
C LEU A 12 -21.91 14.75 3.69
N SER A 13 -21.47 15.97 3.48
CA SER A 13 -22.12 16.91 2.56
C SER A 13 -22.04 16.45 1.10
N GLU A 14 -20.88 15.92 0.67
CA GLU A 14 -20.67 15.34 -0.66
C GLU A 14 -21.57 14.12 -0.91
N LEU A 15 -21.74 13.25 0.11
CA LEU A 15 -22.69 12.13 0.08
C LEU A 15 -24.13 12.61 -0.11
N THR A 16 -24.53 13.66 0.62
CA THR A 16 -25.88 14.23 0.53
C THR A 16 -26.16 14.78 -0.87
N LEU A 17 -25.21 15.49 -1.47
CA LEU A 17 -25.33 16.03 -2.82
C LEU A 17 -25.40 14.91 -3.89
N SER A 18 -24.72 13.80 -3.67
CA SER A 18 -24.69 12.67 -4.59
C SER A 18 -25.97 11.81 -4.55
N GLY A 19 -26.80 11.97 -3.51
CA GLY A 19 -28.10 11.32 -3.37
C GLY A 19 -28.09 10.03 -2.53
N LYS A 20 -29.12 9.88 -1.67
CA LYS A 20 -29.26 8.79 -0.68
C LYS A 20 -29.42 7.38 -1.29
N ASN A 21 -29.92 7.30 -2.53
CA ASN A 21 -30.19 6.03 -3.19
C ASN A 21 -28.94 5.44 -3.87
N ARG A 22 -27.86 6.18 -3.91
CA ARG A 22 -26.61 5.77 -4.55
C ARG A 22 -25.72 5.04 -3.55
N VAL A 23 -24.95 4.07 -4.03
CA VAL A 23 -23.87 3.46 -3.25
C VAL A 23 -22.63 4.32 -3.37
N HIS A 24 -21.92 4.47 -2.27
CA HIS A 24 -20.71 5.26 -2.19
C HIS A 24 -19.53 4.37 -1.79
N LEU A 25 -18.45 4.43 -2.57
CA LEU A 25 -17.17 3.81 -2.26
C LEU A 25 -16.22 4.89 -1.75
N LEU A 26 -15.80 4.76 -0.49
CA LEU A 26 -14.82 5.65 0.12
C LEU A 26 -13.42 5.08 -0.01
N LEU A 27 -12.46 5.89 -0.45
CA LEU A 27 -11.05 5.53 -0.65
C LEU A 27 -10.13 6.49 0.10
N GLU A 28 -8.99 5.98 0.56
CA GLU A 28 -8.03 6.78 1.33
C GLU A 28 -7.25 7.75 0.48
N GLY A 29 -6.66 7.26 -0.61
CA GLY A 29 -5.62 7.92 -1.38
C GLY A 29 -5.96 8.16 -2.84
N GLU A 30 -5.15 9.00 -3.48
CA GLU A 30 -5.23 9.28 -4.92
C GLU A 30 -4.82 8.05 -5.75
N PHE A 31 -3.86 7.26 -5.26
CA PHE A 31 -3.48 5.99 -5.89
C PHE A 31 -4.67 5.03 -5.96
N ASP A 32 -5.39 4.87 -4.84
CA ASP A 32 -6.59 4.03 -4.78
C ASP A 32 -7.64 4.50 -5.79
N LEU A 33 -7.90 5.82 -5.80
CA LEU A 33 -8.85 6.40 -6.75
C LEU A 33 -8.46 6.07 -8.20
N ASN A 34 -7.19 6.27 -8.56
CA ASN A 34 -6.69 5.99 -9.91
C ASN A 34 -6.78 4.51 -10.26
N PHE A 35 -6.52 3.62 -9.32
CA PHE A 35 -6.65 2.19 -9.51
C PHE A 35 -8.13 1.76 -9.70
N TRP A 36 -9.03 2.22 -8.83
CA TRP A 36 -10.40 1.76 -8.77
C TRP A 36 -11.35 2.40 -9.78
N LYS A 37 -11.11 3.65 -10.22
CA LYS A 37 -12.05 4.42 -11.07
C LYS A 37 -12.56 3.70 -12.32
N ASN A 38 -11.73 2.83 -12.93
CA ASN A 38 -12.08 2.08 -14.13
C ASN A 38 -12.53 0.63 -13.84
N LYS A 39 -12.49 0.19 -12.59
CA LYS A 39 -12.83 -1.18 -12.16
C LYS A 39 -14.16 -1.27 -11.42
N ILE A 40 -14.62 -0.15 -10.91
CA ILE A 40 -15.89 -0.01 -10.18
C ILE A 40 -17.04 0.26 -11.16
N ASN A 41 -18.22 -0.30 -10.85
CA ASN A 41 -19.44 -0.03 -11.61
C ASN A 41 -19.74 1.48 -11.66
N PRO A 42 -20.04 2.07 -12.85
CA PRO A 42 -20.33 3.52 -13.00
C PRO A 42 -21.46 4.05 -12.13
N ASP A 43 -22.40 3.18 -11.71
CA ASP A 43 -23.50 3.57 -10.83
C ASP A 43 -23.05 3.85 -9.39
N ILE A 44 -21.83 3.48 -9.03
CA ILE A 44 -21.25 3.72 -7.72
C ILE A 44 -20.49 5.03 -7.71
N ASN A 45 -20.76 5.86 -6.73
CA ASN A 45 -20.04 7.10 -6.53
C ASN A 45 -18.75 6.84 -5.73
N ILE A 46 -17.60 7.15 -6.33
CA ILE A 46 -16.29 7.01 -5.68
C ILE A 46 -15.90 8.34 -5.06
N ILE A 47 -15.58 8.35 -3.77
CA ILE A 47 -15.18 9.53 -3.01
C ILE A 47 -13.80 9.32 -2.40
N TYR A 48 -12.87 10.18 -2.74
CA TYR A 48 -11.57 10.30 -2.09
C TYR A 48 -11.71 11.07 -0.77
N CYS A 49 -11.23 10.51 0.34
CA CYS A 49 -11.46 11.04 1.69
C CYS A 49 -10.23 11.69 2.34
N GLY A 50 -9.02 11.47 1.80
CA GLY A 50 -7.80 12.07 2.35
C GLY A 50 -7.28 11.42 3.63
N GLY A 51 -7.67 10.18 3.91
CA GLY A 51 -7.10 9.37 4.99
C GLY A 51 -8.09 8.52 5.75
N LYS A 52 -7.57 7.48 6.38
CA LYS A 52 -8.24 6.41 7.10
C LYS A 52 -9.15 6.89 8.24
N GLU A 53 -8.66 7.82 9.04
CA GLU A 53 -9.41 8.33 10.19
C GLU A 53 -10.65 9.13 9.78
N THR A 54 -10.57 9.87 8.66
CA THR A 54 -11.73 10.55 8.10
C THR A 54 -12.80 9.55 7.69
N ILE A 55 -12.41 8.48 7.00
CA ILE A 55 -13.33 7.42 6.56
C ILE A 55 -13.99 6.72 7.75
N LYS A 56 -13.22 6.32 8.76
CA LYS A 56 -13.76 5.69 9.99
C LYS A 56 -14.80 6.58 10.66
N LYS A 57 -14.52 7.88 10.80
CA LYS A 57 -15.45 8.85 11.38
C LYS A 57 -16.73 9.03 10.53
N VAL A 58 -16.61 9.07 9.20
CA VAL A 58 -17.75 9.15 8.29
C VAL A 58 -18.64 7.90 8.45
N ILE A 59 -18.06 6.70 8.43
CA ILE A 59 -18.79 5.45 8.57
C ILE A 59 -19.48 5.37 9.93
N HIS A 60 -18.80 5.79 11.00
CA HIS A 60 -19.38 5.79 12.35
C HIS A 60 -20.56 6.77 12.51
N LYS A 61 -20.49 7.94 11.88
CA LYS A 61 -21.56 8.95 11.89
C LYS A 61 -22.69 8.64 10.89
N ASN A 62 -22.46 7.72 9.96
CA ASN A 62 -23.41 7.43 8.88
C ASN A 62 -24.58 6.57 9.38
N THR A 63 -25.80 7.06 9.18
CA THR A 63 -27.06 6.31 9.43
C THR A 63 -27.94 6.18 8.19
N GLU A 64 -27.61 6.86 7.09
CA GLU A 64 -28.54 7.06 6.00
C GLU A 64 -28.05 6.57 4.63
N PHE A 65 -26.73 6.52 4.43
CA PHE A 65 -26.14 6.22 3.12
C PHE A 65 -25.65 4.78 3.02
N LYS A 66 -25.76 4.19 1.84
CA LYS A 66 -25.12 2.91 1.52
C LYS A 66 -23.64 3.16 1.22
N ILE A 67 -22.79 2.89 2.18
CA ILE A 67 -21.35 3.15 2.11
C ILE A 67 -20.58 1.85 2.24
N ILE A 68 -19.57 1.68 1.40
CA ILE A 68 -18.46 0.72 1.56
C ILE A 68 -17.15 1.50 1.50
N ALA A 69 -16.16 1.11 2.26
CA ALA A 69 -14.82 1.70 2.22
C ALA A 69 -13.76 0.64 1.99
N ILE A 70 -12.69 1.01 1.29
CA ILE A 70 -11.46 0.23 1.19
C ILE A 70 -10.39 0.99 1.95
N LEU A 71 -9.75 0.34 2.92
CA LEU A 71 -8.71 0.89 3.78
C LEU A 71 -7.46 0.04 3.74
N ASP A 72 -6.32 0.70 3.89
CA ASP A 72 -5.05 0.03 4.07
C ASP A 72 -5.00 -0.74 5.39
N GLN A 73 -4.33 -1.89 5.39
CA GLN A 73 -4.20 -2.76 6.56
C GLN A 73 -3.32 -2.13 7.66
N ASP A 74 -2.24 -1.39 7.31
CA ASP A 74 -1.36 -0.61 8.20
C ASP A 74 -0.99 -1.31 9.52
N TYR A 75 -0.53 -2.52 9.49
CA TYR A 75 -0.19 -3.32 10.69
C TYR A 75 -1.38 -3.63 11.64
N CYS A 76 -2.65 -3.33 11.27
CA CYS A 76 -3.81 -3.60 12.12
C CYS A 76 -3.92 -5.07 12.56
N LEU A 77 -3.46 -6.02 11.73
CA LEU A 77 -3.41 -7.44 12.08
C LEU A 77 -2.52 -7.71 13.30
N PHE A 78 -1.42 -6.99 13.43
CA PHE A 78 -0.49 -7.14 14.55
C PHE A 78 -1.01 -6.44 15.82
N LYS A 79 -1.73 -5.34 15.66
CA LYS A 79 -2.33 -4.59 16.77
C LYS A 79 -3.56 -5.26 17.36
N LYS A 80 -4.03 -6.37 16.76
CA LYS A 80 -5.27 -7.08 17.16
C LYS A 80 -6.45 -6.14 17.27
N GLU A 81 -6.55 -5.15 16.38
CA GLU A 81 -7.70 -4.27 16.31
C GLU A 81 -8.93 -5.10 15.96
N THR A 82 -9.79 -5.33 16.94
CA THR A 82 -10.91 -6.31 16.86
C THR A 82 -12.19 -5.73 16.29
N ALA A 83 -12.37 -4.42 16.34
CA ALA A 83 -13.60 -3.77 15.89
C ALA A 83 -13.56 -3.50 14.36
N ARG A 84 -13.83 -4.56 13.57
CA ARG A 84 -13.98 -4.40 12.11
C ARG A 84 -15.44 -4.05 11.80
N HIS A 85 -15.65 -2.88 11.24
CA HIS A 85 -16.97 -2.48 10.76
C HIS A 85 -17.31 -3.23 9.46
N SER A 86 -18.54 -3.75 9.32
CA SER A 86 -18.96 -4.56 8.15
C SER A 86 -18.87 -3.83 6.80
N ASN A 87 -18.83 -2.50 6.82
CA ASN A 87 -18.72 -1.66 5.63
C ASN A 87 -17.27 -1.25 5.32
N ILE A 88 -16.28 -1.76 6.07
CA ILE A 88 -14.87 -1.53 5.84
C ILE A 88 -14.22 -2.81 5.34
N ILE A 89 -13.62 -2.76 4.18
CA ILE A 89 -12.83 -3.82 3.59
C ILE A 89 -11.36 -3.37 3.67
N TYR A 90 -10.50 -4.24 4.19
CA TYR A 90 -9.07 -3.96 4.26
C TYR A 90 -8.34 -4.59 3.08
N THR A 91 -7.21 -3.99 2.68
CA THR A 91 -6.25 -4.59 1.75
C THR A 91 -5.73 -5.92 2.30
N ASP A 92 -5.30 -6.84 1.43
CA ASP A 92 -4.82 -8.17 1.85
C ASP A 92 -3.51 -8.06 2.62
N TYR A 93 -2.70 -7.06 2.27
CA TYR A 93 -1.43 -6.74 2.92
C TYR A 93 -1.43 -5.30 3.42
N ASN A 94 -0.28 -4.72 3.67
CA ASN A 94 -0.14 -3.48 4.41
C ASN A 94 -0.88 -2.31 3.74
N ASP A 95 -0.83 -2.25 2.41
CA ASP A 95 -1.51 -1.26 1.57
C ASP A 95 -1.93 -1.87 0.22
N LEU A 96 -2.58 -1.08 -0.63
CA LEU A 96 -3.02 -1.53 -1.95
C LEU A 96 -1.83 -1.89 -2.83
N GLU A 97 -0.75 -1.10 -2.84
CA GLU A 97 0.41 -1.36 -3.68
C GLU A 97 1.08 -2.70 -3.33
N THR A 98 1.30 -2.99 -2.04
CA THR A 98 1.87 -4.28 -1.62
C THR A 98 0.95 -5.44 -1.95
N THR A 99 -0.36 -5.26 -1.83
CA THR A 99 -1.35 -6.25 -2.26
C THR A 99 -1.22 -6.54 -3.76
N LEU A 100 -1.09 -5.52 -4.59
CA LEU A 100 -0.92 -5.69 -6.03
C LEU A 100 0.43 -6.29 -6.40
N LEU A 101 1.53 -5.84 -5.78
CA LEU A 101 2.87 -6.36 -6.02
C LEU A 101 2.98 -7.85 -5.67
N SER A 102 2.24 -8.32 -4.65
CA SER A 102 2.23 -9.73 -4.22
C SER A 102 1.66 -10.69 -5.26
N LEU A 103 0.95 -10.18 -6.28
CA LEU A 103 0.34 -10.98 -7.36
C LEU A 103 1.35 -11.41 -8.45
N GLY A 104 2.65 -11.44 -8.15
CA GLY A 104 3.69 -11.84 -9.10
C GLY A 104 4.03 -10.75 -10.13
N ILE A 105 3.71 -9.50 -9.84
CA ILE A 105 4.01 -8.37 -10.72
C ILE A 105 5.51 -8.09 -10.81
N ILE A 106 6.23 -8.33 -9.72
CA ILE A 106 7.69 -8.12 -9.68
C ILE A 106 8.40 -9.06 -10.66
N ASP A 107 7.99 -10.32 -10.75
CA ASP A 107 8.56 -11.28 -11.70
C ASP A 107 8.35 -10.80 -13.14
N ASN A 108 7.14 -10.35 -13.47
CA ASN A 108 6.82 -9.79 -14.79
C ASN A 108 7.67 -8.54 -15.11
N LEU A 109 7.93 -7.69 -14.10
CA LEU A 109 8.78 -6.50 -14.27
C LEU A 109 10.24 -6.89 -14.53
N ILE A 110 10.76 -7.84 -13.76
CA ILE A 110 12.13 -8.34 -13.93
C ILE A 110 12.28 -8.99 -15.31
N ASP A 111 11.34 -9.85 -15.69
CA ASP A 111 11.36 -10.54 -16.98
C ASP A 111 11.29 -9.57 -18.17
N SER A 112 10.53 -8.51 -18.02
CA SER A 112 10.33 -7.53 -19.12
C SER A 112 11.44 -6.49 -19.23
N TYR A 113 12.07 -6.10 -18.12
CA TYR A 113 12.91 -4.91 -18.08
C TYR A 113 14.33 -5.13 -17.57
N CYS A 114 14.66 -6.25 -16.94
CA CYS A 114 15.96 -6.50 -16.36
C CYS A 114 16.78 -7.54 -17.11
N ASN A 115 18.09 -7.44 -16.99
CA ASN A 115 19.02 -8.47 -17.40
C ASN A 115 19.25 -9.44 -16.24
N LYS A 116 18.66 -10.65 -16.33
CA LYS A 116 18.73 -11.67 -15.28
C LYS A 116 20.14 -12.18 -15.00
N GLU A 117 20.98 -12.31 -16.02
CA GLU A 117 22.39 -12.72 -15.86
C GLU A 117 23.11 -11.72 -14.96
N LYS A 118 22.98 -10.42 -15.28
CA LYS A 118 23.58 -9.36 -14.47
C LYS A 118 23.08 -9.34 -13.02
N ILE A 119 21.82 -9.71 -12.77
CA ILE A 119 21.26 -9.83 -11.41
C ILE A 119 21.92 -10.98 -10.68
N CYS A 120 21.99 -12.17 -11.31
CA CYS A 120 22.59 -13.37 -10.74
C CYS A 120 24.09 -13.19 -10.46
N ASP A 121 24.84 -12.55 -11.37
CA ASP A 121 26.27 -12.25 -11.19
C ASP A 121 26.54 -11.36 -9.97
N ASN A 122 25.54 -10.55 -9.54
CA ASN A 122 25.60 -9.77 -8.31
C ASN A 122 25.09 -10.53 -7.06
N GLY A 123 24.88 -11.84 -7.16
CA GLY A 123 24.47 -12.70 -6.04
C GLY A 123 23.03 -12.52 -5.59
N ILE A 124 22.18 -11.90 -6.39
CA ILE A 124 20.78 -11.66 -6.06
C ILE A 124 19.92 -12.81 -6.59
N ASN A 125 19.11 -13.38 -5.72
CA ASN A 125 18.12 -14.38 -6.10
C ASN A 125 16.85 -13.71 -6.61
N CYS A 126 16.61 -13.78 -7.92
CA CYS A 126 15.42 -13.20 -8.55
C CYS A 126 14.10 -13.80 -8.06
N ASN A 127 14.13 -15.02 -7.49
CA ASN A 127 12.94 -15.71 -6.97
C ASN A 127 12.67 -15.38 -5.50
N ASP A 128 13.51 -14.57 -4.86
CA ASP A 128 13.36 -14.17 -3.46
C ASP A 128 13.02 -12.67 -3.36
N ILE A 129 11.78 -12.40 -3.04
CA ILE A 129 11.27 -11.02 -2.86
C ILE A 129 12.07 -10.25 -1.82
N LYS A 130 12.56 -10.91 -0.75
CA LYS A 130 13.40 -10.26 0.25
C LYS A 130 14.75 -9.83 -0.32
N SER A 131 15.33 -10.61 -1.22
CA SER A 131 16.58 -10.23 -1.91
C SER A 131 16.39 -9.03 -2.82
N ILE A 132 15.24 -8.93 -3.50
CA ILE A 132 14.93 -7.83 -4.42
C ILE A 132 14.54 -6.57 -3.67
N LEU A 133 13.72 -6.71 -2.63
CA LEU A 133 13.14 -5.60 -1.85
C LEU A 133 13.80 -5.47 -0.46
N ASN A 134 15.06 -5.87 -0.31
CA ASN A 134 15.75 -5.92 0.99
C ASN A 134 15.70 -4.57 1.73
N GLU A 135 15.93 -3.47 1.04
CA GLU A 135 15.93 -2.13 1.64
C GLU A 135 14.51 -1.72 2.08
N ALA A 136 13.49 -2.04 1.28
CA ALA A 136 12.10 -1.81 1.66
C ALA A 136 11.71 -2.70 2.87
N PHE A 137 12.24 -3.92 2.95
CA PHE A 137 12.02 -4.81 4.09
C PHE A 137 12.64 -4.24 5.38
N ILE A 138 13.86 -3.70 5.31
CA ILE A 138 14.50 -3.03 6.45
C ILE A 138 13.66 -1.83 6.91
N MET A 139 13.18 -1.01 5.96
CA MET A 139 12.26 0.09 6.29
C MET A 139 10.97 -0.40 6.92
N GLY A 140 10.39 -1.47 6.40
CA GLY A 140 9.17 -2.09 6.90
C GLY A 140 9.31 -2.57 8.35
N GLN A 141 10.47 -3.14 8.72
CA GLN A 141 10.77 -3.51 10.08
C GLN A 141 10.76 -2.30 11.03
N LEU A 142 11.37 -1.18 10.62
CA LEU A 142 11.37 0.05 11.43
C LEU A 142 9.97 0.65 11.57
N ARG A 143 9.19 0.67 10.48
CA ARG A 143 7.79 1.14 10.51
C ARG A 143 6.90 0.25 11.39
N TYR A 144 7.13 -1.06 11.36
CA TYR A 144 6.43 -1.99 12.25
C TYR A 144 6.75 -1.68 13.72
N ILE A 145 8.04 -1.50 14.08
CA ILE A 145 8.46 -1.16 15.45
C ILE A 145 7.85 0.18 15.88
N ASP A 146 7.92 1.19 15.02
CA ASP A 146 7.30 2.50 15.24
C ASP A 146 5.81 2.36 15.55
N SER A 147 5.09 1.61 14.69
CA SER A 147 3.66 1.40 14.83
C SER A 147 3.26 0.60 16.08
N MET A 148 4.09 -0.39 16.49
CA MET A 148 3.81 -1.20 17.68
C MET A 148 4.12 -0.46 18.99
N LYS A 149 5.07 0.47 18.97
CA LYS A 149 5.53 1.21 20.15
C LYS A 149 5.07 2.67 20.18
N ASP A 150 4.34 3.12 19.16
CA ASP A 150 3.82 4.49 19.03
C ASP A 150 4.92 5.55 19.15
N LEU A 151 6.04 5.34 18.42
CA LEU A 151 7.24 6.18 18.52
C LEU A 151 7.14 7.48 17.72
N HIS A 152 6.21 7.57 16.78
CA HIS A 152 5.98 8.73 15.89
C HIS A 152 7.20 9.12 15.05
N ALA A 153 7.91 8.13 14.53
CA ALA A 153 9.10 8.32 13.69
C ALA A 153 8.76 9.08 12.40
N PRO A 154 9.54 10.10 12.01
CA PRO A 154 9.20 11.00 10.91
C PRO A 154 9.58 10.41 9.53
N PHE A 155 9.00 9.27 9.14
CA PHE A 155 9.32 8.55 7.90
C PHE A 155 9.11 9.36 6.63
N GLU A 156 8.08 10.19 6.57
CA GLU A 156 7.79 10.98 5.37
C GLU A 156 8.79 12.12 5.16
N SER A 157 9.26 12.73 6.24
CA SER A 157 10.07 13.94 6.18
C SER A 157 11.56 13.68 6.40
N LYS A 158 11.94 12.86 7.39
CA LYS A 158 13.34 12.68 7.78
C LYS A 158 13.90 11.30 7.48
N LEU A 159 13.10 10.25 7.62
CA LEU A 159 13.52 8.85 7.44
C LEU A 159 13.08 8.25 6.09
N SER A 160 12.91 9.08 5.05
CA SER A 160 12.56 8.58 3.72
C SER A 160 13.67 7.70 3.15
N ILE A 161 13.33 6.51 2.66
CA ILE A 161 14.26 5.50 2.13
C ILE A 161 15.23 6.08 1.09
N GLY A 162 14.78 7.03 0.27
CA GLY A 162 15.60 7.68 -0.75
C GLY A 162 16.82 8.43 -0.21
N LYS A 163 16.82 8.84 1.08
CA LYS A 163 17.92 9.55 1.72
C LYS A 163 19.11 8.64 2.09
N TYR A 164 18.88 7.34 2.15
CA TYR A 164 19.85 6.35 2.61
C TYR A 164 20.57 5.65 1.47
N TYR A 165 20.60 6.26 0.30
CA TYR A 165 21.41 5.78 -0.81
C TYR A 165 22.58 6.72 -1.09
N ASN A 166 23.77 6.17 -1.03
CA ASN A 166 25.01 6.84 -1.41
C ASN A 166 25.66 6.06 -2.55
N ASN A 167 25.77 6.66 -3.75
CA ASN A 167 26.32 6.00 -4.93
C ASN A 167 25.75 4.58 -5.17
N GLU A 168 24.42 4.45 -5.18
CA GLU A 168 23.67 3.20 -5.35
C GLU A 168 23.79 2.19 -4.18
N ARG A 169 24.56 2.49 -3.14
CA ARG A 169 24.66 1.66 -1.94
C ARG A 169 23.71 2.15 -0.85
N PHE A 170 22.93 1.23 -0.29
CA PHE A 170 22.05 1.52 0.82
C PHE A 170 22.81 1.59 2.16
N GLU A 171 22.68 2.69 2.87
CA GLU A 171 23.38 2.98 4.13
C GLU A 171 22.51 2.56 5.33
N LYS A 172 22.39 1.24 5.55
CA LYS A 172 21.56 0.64 6.62
C LYS A 172 21.93 1.16 8.00
N GLU A 173 23.22 1.26 8.30
CA GLU A 173 23.69 1.67 9.64
C GLU A 173 23.32 3.13 9.94
N LYS A 174 23.41 3.99 8.93
CA LYS A 174 22.98 5.39 9.05
C LYS A 174 21.46 5.48 9.28
N LEU A 175 20.68 4.70 8.56
CA LEU A 175 19.24 4.63 8.78
C LEU A 175 18.89 4.23 10.21
N TYR A 176 19.56 3.21 10.76
CA TYR A 176 19.33 2.75 12.12
C TYR A 176 19.75 3.80 13.15
N GLN A 177 20.88 4.47 12.92
CA GLN A 177 21.34 5.57 13.78
C GLN A 177 20.33 6.72 13.80
N ASP A 178 19.87 7.16 12.62
CA ASP A 178 18.90 8.25 12.49
C ASP A 178 17.54 7.85 13.10
N PHE A 179 17.10 6.60 12.93
CA PHE A 179 15.88 6.10 13.56
C PHE A 179 15.99 6.15 15.09
N CYS A 180 17.06 5.62 15.67
CA CYS A 180 17.30 5.69 17.12
C CYS A 180 17.31 7.13 17.64
N GLN A 181 17.98 8.04 16.91
CA GLN A 181 18.03 9.45 17.28
C GLN A 181 16.65 10.12 17.28
N HIS A 182 15.81 9.81 16.29
CA HIS A 182 14.48 10.42 16.18
C HIS A 182 13.43 9.82 17.11
N THR A 183 13.62 8.57 17.54
CA THR A 183 12.66 7.84 18.39
C THR A 183 13.12 7.75 19.86
N ASN A 184 14.35 8.18 20.17
CA ASN A 184 14.97 8.08 21.49
C ASN A 184 15.06 6.63 22.03
N ILE A 185 15.14 5.63 21.17
CA ILE A 185 15.43 4.23 21.56
C ILE A 185 16.92 3.94 21.39
N SER A 186 17.47 3.03 22.23
CA SER A 186 18.85 2.61 22.09
C SER A 186 19.08 1.71 20.87
N ARG A 187 20.33 1.56 20.44
CA ARG A 187 20.66 0.64 19.35
C ARG A 187 20.38 -0.81 19.73
N GLU A 188 20.69 -1.16 20.95
CA GLU A 188 20.47 -2.48 21.54
C GLU A 188 18.99 -2.83 21.57
N ASP A 189 18.15 -1.90 22.03
CA ASP A 189 16.69 -2.07 22.02
C ASP A 189 16.15 -2.23 20.60
N LEU A 190 16.65 -1.46 19.63
CA LEU A 190 16.25 -1.60 18.23
C LEU A 190 16.57 -2.99 17.70
N GLU A 191 17.76 -3.51 17.93
CA GLU A 191 18.19 -4.84 17.49
C GLU A 191 17.36 -5.95 18.13
N GLU A 192 17.04 -5.82 19.42
CA GLU A 192 16.13 -6.69 20.12
C GLU A 192 14.74 -6.69 19.48
N GLN A 193 14.19 -5.50 19.23
CA GLN A 193 12.87 -5.36 18.59
C GLN A 193 12.84 -5.98 17.18
N ILE A 194 13.88 -5.77 16.37
CA ILE A 194 13.99 -6.37 15.04
C ILE A 194 13.98 -7.90 15.14
N THR A 195 14.71 -8.46 16.12
CA THR A 195 14.76 -9.90 16.35
C THR A 195 13.42 -10.49 16.78
N ASN A 196 12.65 -9.71 17.54
CA ASN A 196 11.34 -10.09 18.08
C ASN A 196 10.17 -9.86 17.10
N ILE A 197 10.41 -9.36 15.89
CA ILE A 197 9.36 -9.23 14.87
C ILE A 197 8.77 -10.64 14.59
N PRO A 198 7.44 -10.82 14.68
CA PRO A 198 6.80 -12.09 14.42
C PRO A 198 7.15 -12.64 13.02
N LYS A 199 7.39 -13.93 12.92
CA LYS A 199 7.51 -14.61 11.62
C LYS A 199 6.16 -14.50 10.88
N CYS A 200 6.12 -13.77 9.82
CA CYS A 200 4.92 -13.53 9.03
C CYS A 200 5.24 -13.45 7.53
N ASN A 201 4.21 -13.36 6.72
CA ASN A 201 4.37 -13.06 5.30
C ASN A 201 5.05 -11.69 5.15
N VAL A 202 6.10 -11.63 4.34
CA VAL A 202 6.90 -10.41 4.12
C VAL A 202 6.05 -9.22 3.70
N TRP A 203 5.02 -9.44 2.92
CA TRP A 203 4.09 -8.40 2.44
C TRP A 203 3.32 -7.67 3.54
N LEU A 204 3.20 -8.29 4.73
CA LEU A 204 2.61 -7.64 5.91
C LEU A 204 3.54 -6.63 6.59
N LEU A 205 4.83 -6.65 6.28
CA LEU A 205 5.82 -5.68 6.79
C LEU A 205 6.17 -4.60 5.79
N LEU A 206 6.07 -4.90 4.49
CA LEU A 206 6.43 -3.97 3.42
C LEU A 206 5.40 -2.84 3.30
N GLN A 207 5.88 -1.64 2.96
CA GLN A 207 5.08 -0.49 2.55
C GLN A 207 5.21 -0.28 1.04
N GLY A 208 4.11 -0.11 0.33
CA GLY A 208 4.07 -0.07 -1.12
C GLY A 208 4.96 1.01 -1.72
N HIS A 209 4.86 2.24 -1.22
CA HIS A 209 5.67 3.34 -1.73
C HIS A 209 7.19 3.16 -1.51
N ASP A 210 7.62 2.43 -0.45
CA ASP A 210 9.03 2.08 -0.27
C ASP A 210 9.44 0.98 -1.24
N CYS A 211 8.58 -0.05 -1.42
CA CYS A 211 8.78 -1.10 -2.42
C CYS A 211 8.99 -0.53 -3.82
N ILE A 212 8.18 0.42 -4.20
CA ILE A 212 8.22 1.08 -5.49
C ILE A 212 9.52 1.86 -5.70
N LYS A 213 9.96 2.61 -4.69
CA LYS A 213 11.23 3.34 -4.75
C LYS A 213 12.42 2.39 -4.89
N VAL A 214 12.42 1.28 -4.13
CA VAL A 214 13.47 0.24 -4.23
C VAL A 214 13.43 -0.43 -5.59
N LEU A 215 12.24 -0.84 -6.05
CA LEU A 215 12.06 -1.51 -7.32
C LEU A 215 12.48 -0.65 -8.50
N ASN A 216 12.15 0.64 -8.48
CA ASN A 216 12.63 1.59 -9.49
C ASN A 216 14.16 1.64 -9.56
N ARG A 217 14.84 1.70 -8.41
CA ARG A 217 16.31 1.68 -8.37
C ARG A 217 16.86 0.35 -8.86
N PHE A 218 16.26 -0.75 -8.43
CA PHE A 218 16.62 -2.09 -8.88
C PHE A 218 16.55 -2.24 -10.40
N ILE A 219 15.43 -1.83 -10.99
CA ILE A 219 15.24 -1.91 -12.44
C ILE A 219 16.24 -1.01 -13.17
N ILE A 220 16.49 0.22 -12.70
CA ILE A 220 17.47 1.13 -13.30
C ILE A 220 18.87 0.51 -13.27
N LYS A 221 19.27 -0.12 -12.16
CA LYS A 221 20.58 -0.76 -11.99
C LYS A 221 20.78 -1.97 -12.89
N TYR A 222 19.75 -2.80 -13.04
CA TYR A 222 19.79 -4.06 -13.79
C TYR A 222 19.08 -4.02 -15.13
N LYS A 223 18.76 -2.83 -15.64
CA LYS A 223 18.00 -2.66 -16.90
C LYS A 223 18.64 -3.38 -18.08
N SER A 224 17.77 -3.93 -18.91
CA SER A 224 18.07 -4.29 -20.30
C SER A 224 18.09 -3.05 -21.19
N THR A 225 18.55 -3.18 -22.43
CA THR A 225 18.65 -2.08 -23.41
C THR A 225 17.30 -1.45 -23.79
N SER A 226 16.17 -2.12 -23.50
CA SER A 226 14.80 -1.73 -23.89
C SER A 226 14.01 -0.97 -22.82
N TYR A 227 14.64 -0.50 -21.76
CA TYR A 227 13.97 0.12 -20.63
C TYR A 227 13.41 1.52 -20.92
N PRO A 228 12.12 1.81 -20.61
CA PRO A 228 11.57 3.16 -20.69
C PRO A 228 12.20 4.11 -19.66
N ARG A 229 12.34 5.39 -20.01
CA ARG A 229 13.13 6.36 -19.23
C ARG A 229 12.55 6.76 -17.86
N LYS A 230 11.27 6.50 -17.60
CA LYS A 230 10.59 6.80 -16.33
C LYS A 230 9.66 5.65 -15.95
N PHE A 231 9.78 5.21 -14.71
CA PHE A 231 8.93 4.23 -14.09
C PHE A 231 8.06 4.99 -13.08
N ASP A 232 6.88 5.41 -13.48
CA ASP A 232 5.90 5.94 -12.55
C ASP A 232 4.93 4.84 -12.17
N THR A 233 4.65 4.74 -10.90
CA THR A 233 4.12 3.57 -10.23
C THR A 233 2.68 3.24 -10.61
N ALA A 234 1.82 4.26 -10.58
CA ALA A 234 0.40 4.08 -10.85
C ALA A 234 0.16 3.66 -12.30
N ASP A 235 0.92 4.24 -13.23
CA ASP A 235 0.77 3.99 -14.66
C ASP A 235 1.28 2.61 -15.08
N ILE A 236 2.15 1.99 -14.29
CA ILE A 236 2.76 0.69 -14.62
C ILE A 236 2.12 -0.45 -13.84
N LEU A 237 1.88 -0.29 -12.54
CA LEU A 237 1.25 -1.34 -11.74
C LEU A 237 -0.16 -1.66 -12.24
N THR A 238 -0.95 -0.65 -12.54
CA THR A 238 -2.35 -0.85 -12.98
C THR A 238 -2.49 -1.70 -14.24
N PRO A 239 -1.73 -1.45 -15.34
CA PRO A 239 -1.76 -2.31 -16.52
C PRO A 239 -1.20 -3.71 -16.27
N LEU A 240 -0.09 -3.84 -15.52
CA LEU A 240 0.55 -5.12 -15.25
C LEU A 240 -0.29 -6.06 -14.38
N VAL A 241 -1.07 -5.50 -13.47
CA VAL A 241 -2.02 -6.27 -12.65
C VAL A 241 -3.12 -6.90 -13.51
N GLY A 242 -3.57 -6.21 -14.58
CA GLY A 242 -4.64 -6.68 -15.44
C GLY A 242 -5.88 -7.09 -14.63
N ASN A 243 -6.30 -8.35 -14.75
CA ASN A 243 -7.41 -8.92 -13.98
C ASN A 243 -6.99 -9.68 -12.72
N LYS A 244 -5.68 -9.84 -12.44
CA LYS A 244 -5.20 -10.61 -11.27
C LYS A 244 -5.69 -10.05 -9.94
N TYR A 245 -5.95 -8.73 -9.85
CA TYR A 245 -6.51 -8.13 -8.62
C TYR A 245 -7.81 -8.78 -8.16
N LYS A 246 -8.56 -9.43 -9.08
CA LYS A 246 -9.80 -10.14 -8.76
C LYS A 246 -9.60 -11.39 -7.90
N GLU A 247 -8.36 -11.88 -7.81
CA GLU A 247 -7.96 -13.05 -7.01
C GLU A 247 -7.72 -12.69 -5.54
N THR A 248 -7.68 -11.41 -5.21
CA THR A 248 -7.43 -10.94 -3.85
C THR A 248 -8.62 -11.18 -2.91
N THR A 249 -8.33 -11.43 -1.63
CA THR A 249 -9.36 -11.54 -0.58
C THR A 249 -10.14 -10.24 -0.44
N MET A 250 -9.48 -9.12 -0.59
CA MET A 250 -10.10 -7.79 -0.61
C MET A 250 -11.22 -7.71 -1.65
N VAL A 251 -10.95 -8.09 -2.91
CA VAL A 251 -11.98 -8.07 -3.97
C VAL A 251 -13.10 -9.06 -3.70
N HIS A 252 -12.79 -10.25 -3.19
CA HIS A 252 -13.80 -11.21 -2.78
C HIS A 252 -14.74 -10.61 -1.71
N ASN A 253 -14.20 -9.93 -0.72
CA ASN A 253 -14.97 -9.28 0.33
C ASN A 253 -15.83 -8.12 -0.21
N ILE A 254 -15.31 -7.32 -1.16
CA ILE A 254 -16.08 -6.28 -1.86
C ILE A 254 -17.27 -6.89 -2.59
N GLN A 255 -17.08 -7.99 -3.31
CA GLN A 255 -18.14 -8.68 -4.03
C GLN A 255 -19.16 -9.31 -3.07
N GLU A 256 -18.72 -9.86 -1.93
CA GLU A 256 -19.59 -10.40 -0.90
C GLU A 256 -20.47 -9.31 -0.27
N TRP A 257 -19.87 -8.15 0.05
CA TRP A 257 -20.64 -6.99 0.51
C TRP A 257 -21.67 -6.57 -0.54
N GLY A 258 -21.29 -6.52 -1.81
CA GLY A 258 -22.20 -6.21 -2.93
C GLY A 258 -23.36 -7.19 -3.01
N ARG A 259 -23.11 -8.51 -2.92
CA ARG A 259 -24.17 -9.53 -2.91
C ARG A 259 -25.15 -9.37 -1.77
N LYS A 260 -24.65 -9.10 -0.54
CA LYS A 260 -25.50 -8.85 0.64
C LYS A 260 -26.40 -7.63 0.49
N ASN A 261 -25.99 -6.66 -0.32
CA ASN A 261 -26.72 -5.41 -0.56
C ASN A 261 -27.46 -5.38 -1.92
N ASN A 262 -27.47 -6.49 -2.68
CA ASN A 262 -28.04 -6.60 -4.04
C ASN A 262 -27.43 -5.58 -5.04
N ILE A 263 -26.11 -5.41 -5.01
CA ILE A 263 -25.38 -4.43 -5.81
C ILE A 263 -24.17 -5.08 -6.47
N ILE A 264 -23.94 -4.79 -7.75
CA ILE A 264 -22.70 -5.15 -8.45
C ILE A 264 -21.70 -4.01 -8.27
N ILE A 265 -20.62 -4.25 -7.53
CA ILE A 265 -19.60 -3.22 -7.26
C ILE A 265 -18.49 -3.26 -8.30
N ILE A 266 -17.93 -4.42 -8.58
CA ILE A 266 -16.83 -4.59 -9.55
C ILE A 266 -17.42 -4.81 -10.93
N ARG A 267 -16.89 -4.11 -11.94
CA ARG A 267 -17.29 -4.32 -13.35
C ARG A 267 -17.02 -5.76 -13.78
N SER A 268 -17.95 -6.33 -14.56
CA SER A 268 -17.68 -7.56 -15.31
C SER A 268 -16.66 -7.27 -16.42
N SER A 269 -15.81 -8.24 -16.72
CA SER A 269 -14.68 -8.09 -17.66
C SER A 269 -15.09 -7.89 -19.13
N ASN A 270 -16.40 -7.81 -19.43
CA ASN A 270 -16.97 -7.83 -20.78
C ASN A 270 -17.69 -6.52 -21.19
N SER A 271 -17.36 -5.41 -20.56
CA SER A 271 -17.91 -4.10 -20.96
C SER A 271 -16.82 -3.11 -21.33
#